data_86eb76ff56788e6150524818eb936b8c
#
_entry.id   86eb76ff56788e6150524818eb936b8c
#
_cell.length_a   1.000
_cell.length_b   1.000
_cell.length_c   1.000
_cell.angle_alpha   90.00
_cell.angle_beta   90.00
_cell.angle_gamma   90.00
#
_symmetry.space_group_name_H-M   'P 1'
#
loop_
_entity.id
_entity.type
_entity.pdbx_description
1 polymer ?
#
loop_
_entity_poly.entity_id
_entity_poly.type
_entity_poly.pdbx_seq_one_letter_code
_entity_poly.pdbx_strand_id
1 'polypeptide(L)'
;MKRIALVGDYNESRVAHRAIPNALQLAVNTLRADVTWEWLPSRELQRTAEAQLEPYAAIWCVPGSPYENTAGVIDAIRFARSRRRPFLGTCGGFQHAMLEYAQAVWGIDAMHAETNPEAEDPVIAPLVCSLVEVRGGLKFEPGSRLRAIYGRDSANEEYHCNYGLNPRYATRLQSGPLKTAARDDEGSVRAVELDEHPFFIGTLFQPERAALREQTPPLVTAFVRAVVAA
;
A
#
# COMPACT_ATOMS: atom_id res chain seq x y z
N MET A 1 -8.43 0.90 22.79
CA MET A 1 -8.11 -0.10 21.72
C MET A 1 -8.37 0.52 20.36
N LYS A 2 -7.35 0.65 19.52
CA LYS A 2 -7.44 1.15 18.12
C LYS A 2 -7.66 -0.01 17.17
N ARG A 3 -8.46 0.19 16.11
CA ARG A 3 -8.73 -0.86 15.12
C ARG A 3 -8.16 -0.50 13.74
N ILE A 4 -7.57 -1.46 13.05
CA ILE A 4 -7.13 -1.36 11.66
C ILE A 4 -8.11 -2.13 10.78
N ALA A 5 -8.61 -1.50 9.70
CA ALA A 5 -9.30 -2.24 8.64
C ALA A 5 -8.28 -2.80 7.65
N LEU A 6 -8.31 -4.11 7.45
CA LEU A 6 -7.61 -4.81 6.38
C LEU A 6 -8.55 -4.87 5.17
N VAL A 7 -8.45 -3.89 4.29
CA VAL A 7 -9.35 -3.74 3.14
C VAL A 7 -8.88 -4.60 1.98
N GLY A 8 -9.72 -5.54 1.55
CA GLY A 8 -9.50 -6.45 0.43
C GLY A 8 -10.09 -7.83 0.66
N ASP A 9 -10.01 -8.69 -0.34
CA ASP A 9 -10.71 -9.98 -0.38
C ASP A 9 -9.79 -11.09 0.12
N TYR A 10 -10.01 -11.54 1.36
CA TYR A 10 -9.17 -12.54 2.00
C TYR A 10 -9.12 -13.85 1.22
N ASN A 11 -7.91 -14.33 1.02
CA ASN A 11 -7.65 -15.63 0.39
C ASN A 11 -6.45 -16.28 1.09
N GLU A 12 -6.67 -17.39 1.78
CA GLU A 12 -5.61 -18.07 2.54
C GLU A 12 -4.50 -18.67 1.64
N SER A 13 -4.78 -18.90 0.36
CA SER A 13 -3.75 -19.35 -0.58
C SER A 13 -2.69 -18.28 -0.87
N ARG A 14 -3.02 -17.00 -0.65
CA ARG A 14 -2.09 -15.89 -0.82
C ARG A 14 -1.12 -15.79 0.36
N VAL A 15 0.17 -15.90 0.08
CA VAL A 15 1.23 -15.84 1.09
C VAL A 15 1.15 -14.54 1.92
N ALA A 16 0.94 -13.41 1.27
CA ALA A 16 0.81 -12.12 1.94
C ALA A 16 -0.35 -12.07 2.95
N HIS A 17 -1.50 -12.67 2.61
CA HIS A 17 -2.67 -12.67 3.50
C HIS A 17 -2.42 -13.44 4.80
N ARG A 18 -1.63 -14.54 4.73
CA ARG A 18 -1.20 -15.26 5.94
C ARG A 18 -0.12 -14.49 6.71
N ALA A 19 0.69 -13.69 6.02
CA ALA A 19 1.77 -12.92 6.63
C ALA A 19 1.28 -11.69 7.39
N ILE A 20 0.22 -11.02 6.93
CA ILE A 20 -0.28 -9.77 7.50
C ILE A 20 -0.60 -9.88 8.99
N PRO A 21 -1.39 -10.87 9.46
CA PRO A 21 -1.67 -11.01 10.89
C PRO A 21 -0.40 -11.21 11.73
N ASN A 22 0.55 -12.02 11.23
CA ASN A 22 1.82 -12.24 11.90
C ASN A 22 2.65 -10.95 11.98
N ALA A 23 2.70 -10.17 10.89
CA ALA A 23 3.42 -8.90 10.84
C ALA A 23 2.84 -7.87 11.83
N LEU A 24 1.52 -7.78 11.90
CA LEU A 24 0.83 -6.92 12.85
C LEU A 24 1.07 -7.39 14.30
N GLN A 25 1.00 -8.69 14.56
CA GLN A 25 1.25 -9.23 15.90
C GLN A 25 2.69 -8.95 16.37
N LEU A 26 3.69 -9.13 15.50
CA LEU A 26 5.08 -8.81 15.81
C LEU A 26 5.25 -7.31 16.10
N ALA A 27 4.63 -6.45 15.30
CA ALA A 27 4.68 -5.00 15.49
C ALA A 27 3.98 -4.56 16.80
N VAL A 28 2.79 -5.10 17.08
CA VAL A 28 2.04 -4.84 18.32
C VAL A 28 2.84 -5.28 19.55
N ASN A 29 3.45 -6.46 19.53
CA ASN A 29 4.30 -6.96 20.61
C ASN A 29 5.52 -6.06 20.81
N THR A 30 6.20 -5.67 19.73
CA THR A 30 7.38 -4.78 19.76
C THR A 30 7.06 -3.43 20.40
N LEU A 31 5.90 -2.86 20.08
CA LEU A 31 5.45 -1.55 20.55
C LEU A 31 4.67 -1.61 21.86
N ARG A 32 4.30 -2.79 22.35
CA ARG A 32 3.36 -3.01 23.44
C ARG A 32 2.06 -2.23 23.24
N ALA A 33 1.56 -2.23 21.99
CA ALA A 33 0.44 -1.42 21.58
C ALA A 33 -0.90 -2.14 21.81
N ASP A 34 -1.95 -1.37 22.11
CA ASP A 34 -3.33 -1.87 22.19
C ASP A 34 -4.05 -1.61 20.86
N VAL A 35 -3.74 -2.46 19.87
CA VAL A 35 -4.24 -2.38 18.49
C VAL A 35 -4.76 -3.74 18.05
N THR A 36 -5.93 -3.73 17.42
CA THR A 36 -6.54 -4.90 16.79
C THR A 36 -6.78 -4.65 15.31
N TRP A 37 -7.08 -5.70 14.57
CA TRP A 37 -7.38 -5.61 13.14
C TRP A 37 -8.47 -6.59 12.77
N GLU A 38 -9.16 -6.27 11.69
CA GLU A 38 -10.14 -7.17 11.07
C GLU A 38 -10.15 -6.99 9.55
N TRP A 39 -10.49 -8.07 8.86
CA TRP A 39 -10.67 -8.04 7.42
C TRP A 39 -12.01 -7.39 7.08
N LEU A 40 -11.95 -6.45 6.13
CA LEU A 40 -13.10 -5.79 5.54
C LEU A 40 -13.13 -6.15 4.05
N PRO A 41 -13.93 -7.16 3.65
CA PRO A 41 -14.00 -7.58 2.26
C PRO A 41 -14.42 -6.45 1.34
N SER A 42 -13.78 -6.33 0.18
CA SER A 42 -14.06 -5.21 -0.73
C SER A 42 -15.51 -5.18 -1.17
N ARG A 43 -16.16 -6.35 -1.37
CA ARG A 43 -17.58 -6.47 -1.74
C ARG A 43 -18.54 -5.86 -0.71
N GLU A 44 -18.12 -5.74 0.55
CA GLU A 44 -18.95 -5.18 1.63
C GLU A 44 -18.85 -3.66 1.70
N LEU A 45 -17.88 -3.06 1.01
CA LEU A 45 -17.73 -1.61 0.90
C LEU A 45 -18.79 -1.07 -0.06
N GLN A 46 -19.74 -0.35 0.47
CA GLN A 46 -20.78 0.31 -0.31
C GLN A 46 -20.32 1.71 -0.75
N ARG A 47 -21.10 2.37 -1.63
CA ARG A 47 -20.86 3.75 -2.06
C ARG A 47 -20.79 4.78 -0.91
N THR A 48 -21.19 4.39 0.29
CA THR A 48 -21.08 5.16 1.53
C THR A 48 -20.09 4.52 2.49
N ALA A 49 -18.97 3.99 1.97
CA ALA A 49 -17.94 3.32 2.74
C ALA A 49 -17.44 4.14 3.93
N GLU A 50 -17.60 5.47 3.92
CA GLU A 50 -17.19 6.37 4.98
C GLU A 50 -17.76 5.96 6.36
N ALA A 51 -19.07 5.70 6.44
CA ALA A 51 -19.69 5.28 7.70
C ALA A 51 -19.19 3.91 8.20
N GLN A 52 -18.84 3.01 7.26
CA GLN A 52 -18.26 1.69 7.59
C GLN A 52 -16.80 1.82 8.06
N LEU A 53 -16.07 2.84 7.55
CA LEU A 53 -14.65 3.04 7.83
C LEU A 53 -14.39 3.93 9.05
N GLU A 54 -15.35 4.77 9.44
CA GLU A 54 -15.22 5.70 10.57
C GLU A 54 -14.78 5.03 11.89
N PRO A 55 -15.23 3.77 12.21
CA PRO A 55 -14.79 3.07 13.42
C PRO A 55 -13.30 2.67 13.43
N TYR A 56 -12.60 2.75 12.29
CA TYR A 56 -11.21 2.32 12.17
C TYR A 56 -10.24 3.50 12.30
N ALA A 57 -9.23 3.30 13.10
CA ALA A 57 -8.15 4.28 13.27
C ALA A 57 -7.21 4.34 12.06
N ALA A 58 -7.15 3.28 11.27
CA ALA A 58 -6.27 3.17 10.11
C ALA A 58 -6.78 2.18 9.08
N ILE A 59 -6.30 2.30 7.85
CA ILE A 59 -6.63 1.45 6.72
C ILE A 59 -5.35 0.81 6.16
N TRP A 60 -5.38 -0.50 5.97
CA TRP A 60 -4.39 -1.22 5.18
C TRP A 60 -5.08 -1.87 3.98
N CYS A 61 -4.85 -1.33 2.78
CA CYS A 61 -5.26 -2.01 1.55
C CYS A 61 -4.25 -3.11 1.24
N VAL A 62 -4.73 -4.35 1.35
CA VAL A 62 -3.90 -5.56 1.29
C VAL A 62 -3.60 -5.99 -0.14
N PRO A 63 -2.58 -6.83 -0.39
CA PRO A 63 -2.36 -7.44 -1.72
C PRO A 63 -3.60 -8.19 -2.23
N GLY A 64 -3.77 -8.25 -3.54
CA GLY A 64 -4.81 -9.12 -4.10
C GLY A 64 -5.69 -8.55 -5.19
N SER A 65 -5.17 -7.61 -6.01
CA SER A 65 -5.88 -7.20 -7.23
C SER A 65 -6.10 -8.39 -8.20
N PRO A 66 -7.15 -8.35 -9.04
CA PRO A 66 -8.25 -7.39 -8.94
C PRO A 66 -9.11 -7.65 -7.70
N TYR A 67 -9.61 -6.57 -7.09
CA TYR A 67 -10.57 -6.69 -5.98
C TYR A 67 -11.99 -6.95 -6.52
N GLU A 68 -12.83 -7.64 -5.75
CA GLU A 68 -14.23 -7.88 -6.10
C GLU A 68 -15.02 -6.57 -6.26
N ASN A 69 -14.68 -5.54 -5.48
CA ASN A 69 -15.22 -4.18 -5.58
C ASN A 69 -14.11 -3.13 -5.57
N THR A 70 -13.54 -2.88 -6.74
CA THR A 70 -12.49 -1.85 -6.94
C THR A 70 -12.96 -0.46 -6.51
N ALA A 71 -14.20 -0.07 -6.79
CA ALA A 71 -14.74 1.24 -6.42
C ALA A 71 -14.76 1.43 -4.90
N GLY A 72 -15.18 0.41 -4.15
CA GLY A 72 -15.16 0.43 -2.68
C GLY A 72 -13.75 0.57 -2.12
N VAL A 73 -12.76 -0.10 -2.72
CA VAL A 73 -11.35 0.04 -2.32
C VAL A 73 -10.83 1.46 -2.60
N ILE A 74 -11.14 2.05 -3.75
CA ILE A 74 -10.80 3.44 -4.08
C ILE A 74 -11.43 4.41 -3.06
N ASP A 75 -12.69 4.20 -2.68
CA ASP A 75 -13.35 5.02 -1.67
C ASP A 75 -12.71 4.87 -0.28
N ALA A 76 -12.26 3.67 0.10
CA ALA A 76 -11.52 3.45 1.34
C ALA A 76 -10.16 4.17 1.35
N ILE A 77 -9.45 4.17 0.24
CA ILE A 77 -8.19 4.92 0.10
C ILE A 77 -8.44 6.41 0.17
N ARG A 78 -9.47 6.91 -0.54
CA ARG A 78 -9.90 8.32 -0.50
C ARG A 78 -10.26 8.75 0.92
N PHE A 79 -11.01 7.93 1.64
CA PHE A 79 -11.33 8.15 3.05
C PHE A 79 -10.06 8.31 3.89
N ALA A 80 -9.13 7.35 3.81
CA ALA A 80 -7.88 7.43 4.56
C ALA A 80 -7.09 8.70 4.24
N ARG A 81 -6.94 9.05 2.95
CA ARG A 81 -6.23 10.24 2.50
C ARG A 81 -6.91 11.53 2.97
N SER A 82 -8.21 11.69 2.73
CA SER A 82 -8.94 12.92 3.03
C SER A 82 -9.20 13.14 4.53
N ARG A 83 -9.41 12.08 5.29
CA ARG A 83 -9.62 12.09 6.74
C ARG A 83 -8.31 11.99 7.54
N ARG A 84 -7.16 11.98 6.83
CA ARG A 84 -5.82 11.89 7.42
C ARG A 84 -5.65 10.67 8.35
N ARG A 85 -6.34 9.56 8.03
CA ARG A 85 -6.17 8.29 8.74
C ARG A 85 -4.89 7.58 8.26
N PRO A 86 -4.05 7.03 9.14
CA PRO A 86 -2.91 6.24 8.71
C PRO A 86 -3.29 5.19 7.65
N PHE A 87 -2.53 5.18 6.56
CA PHE A 87 -2.76 4.32 5.41
C PHE A 87 -1.51 3.55 5.04
N LEU A 88 -1.65 2.26 4.82
CA LEU A 88 -0.66 1.39 4.19
C LEU A 88 -1.32 0.69 2.99
N GLY A 89 -0.68 0.73 1.83
CA GLY A 89 -1.11 -0.03 0.66
C GLY A 89 0.03 -0.92 0.17
N THR A 90 -0.16 -2.24 0.11
CA THR A 90 0.89 -3.17 -0.36
C THR A 90 0.45 -3.89 -1.62
N CYS A 91 1.33 -4.03 -2.63
CA CYS A 91 1.06 -4.66 -3.93
C CYS A 91 -0.20 -4.06 -4.61
N GLY A 92 -1.32 -4.77 -4.65
CA GLY A 92 -2.60 -4.25 -5.15
C GLY A 92 -3.05 -2.97 -4.44
N GLY A 93 -2.81 -2.85 -3.14
CA GLY A 93 -3.09 -1.63 -2.36
C GLY A 93 -2.29 -0.42 -2.83
N PHE A 94 -1.02 -0.59 -3.20
CA PHE A 94 -0.21 0.45 -3.84
C PHE A 94 -0.81 0.85 -5.20
N GLN A 95 -1.15 -0.14 -6.04
CA GLN A 95 -1.70 0.12 -7.36
C GLN A 95 -2.97 0.96 -7.27
N HIS A 96 -3.89 0.60 -6.37
CA HIS A 96 -5.15 1.31 -6.18
C HIS A 96 -4.95 2.68 -5.49
N ALA A 97 -3.94 2.85 -4.64
CA ALA A 97 -3.57 4.17 -4.12
C ALA A 97 -3.10 5.11 -5.24
N MET A 98 -2.37 4.60 -6.23
CA MET A 98 -1.98 5.37 -7.41
C MET A 98 -3.20 5.73 -8.28
N LEU A 99 -4.15 4.81 -8.46
CA LEU A 99 -5.40 5.08 -9.21
C LEU A 99 -6.24 6.16 -8.50
N GLU A 100 -6.46 6.01 -7.19
CA GLU A 100 -7.21 7.01 -6.41
C GLU A 100 -6.57 8.39 -6.51
N TYR A 101 -5.26 8.46 -6.33
CA TYR A 101 -4.54 9.73 -6.38
C TYR A 101 -4.58 10.35 -7.78
N ALA A 102 -4.44 9.55 -8.83
CA ALA A 102 -4.51 10.00 -10.21
C ALA A 102 -5.90 10.54 -10.57
N GLN A 103 -6.96 9.88 -10.12
CA GLN A 103 -8.34 10.34 -10.31
C GLN A 103 -8.62 11.61 -9.51
N ALA A 104 -8.31 11.60 -8.21
CA ALA A 104 -8.74 12.65 -7.31
C ALA A 104 -7.87 13.92 -7.38
N VAL A 105 -6.57 13.79 -7.65
CA VAL A 105 -5.60 14.89 -7.58
C VAL A 105 -5.07 15.28 -8.96
N TRP A 106 -4.76 14.31 -9.81
CA TRP A 106 -4.30 14.63 -11.16
C TRP A 106 -5.45 14.89 -12.15
N GLY A 107 -6.70 14.52 -11.79
CA GLY A 107 -7.89 14.75 -12.60
C GLY A 107 -7.90 13.95 -13.90
N ILE A 108 -7.29 12.76 -13.91
CA ILE A 108 -7.22 11.87 -15.09
C ILE A 108 -8.10 10.64 -14.91
N ASP A 109 -8.60 10.10 -16.00
CA ASP A 109 -9.30 8.81 -16.01
C ASP A 109 -8.28 7.68 -15.83
N ALA A 110 -8.02 7.34 -14.56
CA ALA A 110 -6.96 6.41 -14.19
C ALA A 110 -7.42 4.97 -14.33
N MET A 111 -6.79 4.24 -15.24
CA MET A 111 -7.10 2.84 -15.54
C MET A 111 -6.00 1.89 -15.06
N HIS A 112 -6.41 0.66 -14.77
CA HIS A 112 -5.54 -0.47 -14.47
C HIS A 112 -5.56 -1.45 -15.63
N ALA A 113 -4.41 -1.73 -16.23
CA ALA A 113 -4.32 -2.61 -17.41
C ALA A 113 -4.79 -4.06 -17.15
N GLU A 114 -4.76 -4.54 -15.92
CA GLU A 114 -5.26 -5.87 -15.55
C GLU A 114 -6.79 -6.00 -15.79
N THR A 115 -7.54 -4.93 -15.49
CA THR A 115 -9.00 -4.88 -15.64
C THR A 115 -9.45 -4.16 -16.91
N ASN A 116 -8.57 -3.40 -17.54
CA ASN A 116 -8.81 -2.66 -18.76
C ASN A 116 -7.64 -2.88 -19.75
N PRO A 117 -7.51 -4.08 -20.32
CA PRO A 117 -6.37 -4.44 -21.18
C PRO A 117 -6.27 -3.59 -22.45
N GLU A 118 -7.39 -3.01 -22.90
CA GLU A 118 -7.45 -2.14 -24.09
C GLU A 118 -7.13 -0.67 -23.80
N ALA A 119 -6.80 -0.33 -22.53
CA ALA A 119 -6.45 1.05 -22.19
C ALA A 119 -5.13 1.46 -22.88
N GLU A 120 -5.16 2.55 -23.64
CA GLU A 120 -3.96 3.03 -24.37
C GLU A 120 -2.88 3.59 -23.43
N ASP A 121 -3.27 4.22 -22.33
CA ASP A 121 -2.35 4.84 -21.37
C ASP A 121 -2.77 4.58 -19.90
N PRO A 122 -2.73 3.32 -19.44
CA PRO A 122 -3.14 2.99 -18.08
C PRO A 122 -2.13 3.53 -17.07
N VAL A 123 -2.62 4.01 -15.90
CA VAL A 123 -1.78 4.45 -14.80
C VAL A 123 -1.02 3.28 -14.18
N ILE A 124 -1.68 2.13 -14.10
CA ILE A 124 -1.06 0.87 -13.68
C ILE A 124 -0.94 -0.02 -14.92
N ALA A 125 0.29 -0.30 -15.31
CA ALA A 125 0.66 -1.03 -16.50
C ALA A 125 1.38 -2.34 -16.18
N PRO A 126 1.44 -3.30 -17.11
CA PRO A 126 2.27 -4.49 -16.96
C PRO A 126 3.72 -4.10 -16.70
N LEU A 127 4.38 -4.81 -15.78
CA LEU A 127 5.81 -4.69 -15.57
C LEU A 127 6.58 -5.31 -16.75
N VAL A 128 7.70 -4.71 -17.09
CA VAL A 128 8.60 -5.26 -18.14
C VAL A 128 9.07 -6.67 -17.76
N CYS A 129 9.37 -6.88 -16.47
CA CYS A 129 9.70 -8.19 -15.92
C CYS A 129 8.71 -8.50 -14.79
N SER A 130 8.18 -9.73 -14.79
CA SER A 130 7.33 -10.22 -13.71
C SER A 130 8.10 -10.25 -12.39
N LEU A 131 7.48 -9.75 -11.33
CA LEU A 131 8.01 -9.79 -9.96
C LEU A 131 7.24 -10.80 -9.10
N VAL A 132 6.86 -11.94 -9.67
CA VAL A 132 6.16 -13.02 -8.94
C VAL A 132 7.17 -13.89 -8.20
N GLU A 133 7.00 -13.97 -6.87
CA GLU A 133 7.91 -14.69 -5.96
C GLU A 133 9.40 -14.27 -6.11
N VAL A 134 9.61 -12.98 -6.34
CA VAL A 134 10.94 -12.38 -6.50
C VAL A 134 11.31 -11.62 -5.23
N ARG A 135 12.59 -11.69 -4.87
CA ARG A 135 13.21 -10.79 -3.91
C ARG A 135 14.12 -9.82 -4.66
N GLY A 136 13.79 -8.53 -4.59
CA GLY A 136 14.47 -7.49 -5.37
C GLY A 136 15.03 -6.36 -4.52
N GLY A 137 16.09 -5.73 -5.04
CA GLY A 137 16.73 -4.58 -4.43
C GLY A 137 15.87 -3.31 -4.49
N LEU A 138 15.99 -2.48 -3.47
CA LEU A 138 15.36 -1.18 -3.36
C LEU A 138 16.41 -0.14 -2.97
N LYS A 139 16.32 1.03 -3.58
CA LYS A 139 17.01 2.26 -3.13
C LYS A 139 15.95 3.23 -2.62
N PHE A 140 16.11 3.66 -1.38
CA PHE A 140 15.22 4.66 -0.79
C PHE A 140 15.61 6.07 -1.22
N GLU A 141 14.61 6.89 -1.52
CA GLU A 141 14.86 8.28 -1.87
C GLU A 141 15.43 9.07 -0.65
N PRO A 142 16.45 9.92 -0.86
CA PRO A 142 16.98 10.76 0.20
C PRO A 142 15.88 11.62 0.83
N GLY A 143 15.81 11.62 2.18
CA GLY A 143 14.82 12.39 2.91
C GLY A 143 13.44 11.74 3.01
N SER A 144 13.21 10.59 2.34
CA SER A 144 11.93 9.88 2.45
C SER A 144 11.70 9.34 3.87
N ARG A 145 10.44 9.33 4.28
CA ARG A 145 10.00 8.66 5.52
C ARG A 145 10.35 7.18 5.49
N LEU A 146 10.20 6.55 4.31
CA LEU A 146 10.51 5.14 4.15
C LEU A 146 11.99 4.84 4.44
N ARG A 147 12.94 5.71 3.98
CA ARG A 147 14.36 5.62 4.33
C ARG A 147 14.59 5.73 5.85
N ALA A 148 13.91 6.67 6.49
CA ALA A 148 13.99 6.85 7.95
C ALA A 148 13.45 5.63 8.71
N ILE A 149 12.35 5.02 8.25
CA ILE A 149 11.75 3.80 8.82
C ILE A 149 12.72 2.62 8.74
N TYR A 150 13.39 2.43 7.60
CA TYR A 150 14.35 1.33 7.43
C TYR A 150 15.73 1.63 8.06
N GLY A 151 16.05 2.89 8.34
CA GLY A 151 17.33 3.32 8.91
C GLY A 151 18.56 3.04 8.01
N ARG A 152 18.36 2.92 6.69
CA ARG A 152 19.38 2.59 5.70
C ARG A 152 18.99 3.08 4.30
N ASP A 153 19.94 3.10 3.38
CA ASP A 153 19.74 3.64 2.03
C ASP A 153 19.11 2.64 1.05
N SER A 154 19.16 1.35 1.38
CA SER A 154 18.66 0.28 0.52
C SER A 154 18.14 -0.91 1.33
N ALA A 155 17.31 -1.72 0.70
CA ALA A 155 16.80 -2.97 1.25
C ALA A 155 16.58 -4.01 0.13
N ASN A 156 16.34 -5.26 0.53
CA ASN A 156 15.81 -6.30 -0.35
C ASN A 156 14.45 -6.72 0.18
N GLU A 157 13.43 -6.58 -0.64
CA GLU A 157 12.05 -6.90 -0.28
C GLU A 157 11.43 -7.94 -1.22
N GLU A 158 10.35 -8.57 -0.80
CA GLU A 158 9.66 -9.60 -1.56
C GLU A 158 8.48 -9.03 -2.34
N TYR A 159 8.27 -9.58 -3.54
CA TYR A 159 7.23 -9.17 -4.46
C TYR A 159 6.38 -10.34 -4.93
N HIS A 160 5.14 -10.02 -5.28
CA HIS A 160 4.26 -10.91 -6.03
C HIS A 160 3.34 -10.04 -6.92
N CYS A 161 3.93 -9.38 -7.91
CA CYS A 161 3.23 -8.40 -8.77
C CYS A 161 3.63 -8.56 -10.23
N ASN A 162 2.62 -8.47 -11.13
CA ASN A 162 2.81 -8.37 -12.58
C ASN A 162 2.56 -6.96 -13.11
N TYR A 163 2.01 -6.07 -12.29
CA TYR A 163 1.63 -4.70 -12.65
C TYR A 163 2.25 -3.71 -11.69
N GLY A 164 2.53 -2.51 -12.19
CA GLY A 164 3.10 -1.42 -11.41
C GLY A 164 2.79 -0.06 -12.02
N LEU A 165 3.33 1.01 -11.43
CA LEU A 165 3.15 2.35 -11.96
C LEU A 165 3.76 2.43 -13.38
N ASN A 166 2.97 2.89 -14.34
CA ASN A 166 3.45 3.19 -15.67
C ASN A 166 4.52 4.30 -15.61
N PRO A 167 5.73 4.07 -16.15
CA PRO A 167 6.83 5.02 -16.10
C PRO A 167 6.49 6.43 -16.58
N ARG A 168 5.53 6.58 -17.50
CA ARG A 168 5.05 7.89 -18.00
C ARG A 168 4.51 8.79 -16.89
N TYR A 169 3.98 8.21 -15.81
CA TYR A 169 3.45 8.95 -14.66
C TYR A 169 4.48 9.22 -13.56
N ALA A 170 5.66 8.60 -13.64
CA ALA A 170 6.69 8.75 -12.61
C ALA A 170 7.17 10.21 -12.43
N THR A 171 7.17 11.00 -13.49
CA THR A 171 7.54 12.42 -13.44
C THR A 171 6.55 13.27 -12.66
N ARG A 172 5.26 12.90 -12.62
CA ARG A 172 4.24 13.60 -11.84
C ARG A 172 4.50 13.54 -10.32
N LEU A 173 5.23 12.51 -9.87
CA LEU A 173 5.62 12.36 -8.46
C LEU A 173 6.75 13.33 -8.03
N GLN A 174 7.35 14.08 -8.98
CA GLN A 174 8.42 15.03 -8.67
C GLN A 174 7.88 16.38 -8.18
N SER A 175 6.68 16.77 -8.59
CA SER A 175 6.14 18.13 -8.37
C SER A 175 4.95 18.19 -7.42
N GLY A 176 4.32 17.06 -7.07
CA GLY A 176 3.16 17.01 -6.17
C GLY A 176 3.52 16.64 -4.72
N PRO A 177 2.55 16.61 -3.81
CA PRO A 177 2.76 16.12 -2.45
C PRO A 177 2.92 14.60 -2.35
N LEU A 178 2.43 13.82 -3.33
CA LEU A 178 2.75 12.39 -3.42
C LEU A 178 4.12 12.24 -4.06
N LYS A 179 5.06 11.66 -3.31
CA LYS A 179 6.46 11.53 -3.68
C LYS A 179 6.85 10.08 -3.91
N THR A 180 7.83 9.86 -4.76
CA THR A 180 8.54 8.59 -4.79
C THR A 180 9.29 8.41 -3.48
N ALA A 181 9.15 7.22 -2.85
CA ALA A 181 9.86 6.87 -1.62
C ALA A 181 10.95 5.81 -1.85
N ALA A 182 10.78 4.96 -2.87
CA ALA A 182 11.80 3.98 -3.26
C ALA A 182 11.72 3.63 -4.75
N ARG A 183 12.88 3.26 -5.30
CA ARG A 183 13.04 2.73 -6.66
C ARG A 183 13.81 1.43 -6.63
N ASP A 184 13.66 0.62 -7.68
CA ASP A 184 14.58 -0.50 -7.93
C ASP A 184 15.89 -0.02 -8.60
N ASP A 185 16.74 -0.97 -8.96
CA ASP A 185 18.03 -0.69 -9.59
C ASP A 185 17.88 -0.13 -11.02
N GLU A 186 16.76 -0.40 -11.69
CA GLU A 186 16.40 0.14 -13.01
C GLU A 186 15.73 1.52 -12.94
N GLY A 187 15.51 2.05 -11.72
CA GLY A 187 14.91 3.36 -11.49
C GLY A 187 13.37 3.37 -11.50
N SER A 188 12.71 2.21 -11.58
CA SER A 188 11.26 2.12 -11.54
C SER A 188 10.73 2.40 -10.13
N VAL A 189 9.61 3.11 -10.02
CA VAL A 189 8.97 3.43 -8.74
C VAL A 189 8.45 2.16 -8.08
N ARG A 190 8.89 1.91 -6.84
CA ARG A 190 8.50 0.75 -6.02
C ARG A 190 7.79 1.13 -4.74
N ALA A 191 7.87 2.40 -4.34
CA ALA A 191 7.08 2.94 -3.23
C ALA A 191 6.81 4.43 -3.42
N VAL A 192 5.69 4.87 -2.84
CA VAL A 192 5.30 6.27 -2.74
C VAL A 192 4.90 6.61 -1.32
N GLU A 193 5.02 7.90 -0.97
CA GLU A 193 4.55 8.44 0.30
C GLU A 193 3.93 9.82 0.07
N LEU A 194 2.90 10.15 0.87
CA LEU A 194 2.23 11.45 0.79
C LEU A 194 2.80 12.39 1.84
N ASP A 195 3.39 13.50 1.38
CA ASP A 195 3.87 14.58 2.23
C ASP A 195 2.70 15.18 3.05
N GLU A 196 3.03 15.72 4.22
CA GLU A 196 2.08 16.35 5.14
C GLU A 196 0.96 15.44 5.68
N HIS A 197 0.88 14.19 5.23
CA HIS A 197 -0.03 13.20 5.79
C HIS A 197 0.62 12.50 7.00
N PRO A 198 -0.12 12.23 8.10
CA PRO A 198 0.45 11.55 9.28
C PRO A 198 1.18 10.26 8.93
N PHE A 199 0.56 9.42 8.10
CA PHE A 199 1.16 8.23 7.53
C PHE A 199 0.36 7.78 6.30
N PHE A 200 0.91 7.94 5.10
CA PHE A 200 0.30 7.42 3.87
C PHE A 200 1.44 6.89 3.00
N ILE A 201 1.58 5.58 2.96
CA ILE A 201 2.65 4.90 2.24
C ILE A 201 2.05 3.77 1.40
N GLY A 202 2.42 3.74 0.12
CA GLY A 202 2.14 2.63 -0.79
C GLY A 202 3.43 1.95 -1.21
N THR A 203 3.48 0.62 -1.21
CA THR A 203 4.63 -0.17 -1.67
C THR A 203 4.19 -1.25 -2.64
N LEU A 204 4.91 -1.40 -3.76
CA LEU A 204 4.68 -2.50 -4.67
C LEU A 204 5.17 -3.83 -4.08
N PHE A 205 6.19 -3.78 -3.23
CA PHE A 205 6.67 -4.92 -2.45
C PHE A 205 5.76 -5.23 -1.25
N GLN A 206 5.94 -6.41 -0.68
CA GLN A 206 5.13 -6.99 0.40
C GLN A 206 5.97 -7.16 1.68
N PRO A 207 6.20 -6.09 2.46
CA PRO A 207 7.05 -6.13 3.65
C PRO A 207 6.54 -7.10 4.72
N GLU A 208 5.22 -7.34 4.75
CA GLU A 208 4.59 -8.29 5.66
C GLU A 208 5.14 -9.71 5.56
N ARG A 209 5.65 -10.11 4.38
CA ARG A 209 6.16 -11.47 4.16
C ARG A 209 7.37 -11.81 5.03
N ALA A 210 8.13 -10.80 5.49
CA ALA A 210 9.22 -11.00 6.44
C ALA A 210 8.76 -11.67 7.75
N ALA A 211 7.52 -11.44 8.17
CA ALA A 211 6.96 -12.03 9.39
C ALA A 211 6.80 -13.55 9.34
N LEU A 212 6.75 -14.16 8.16
CA LEU A 212 6.76 -15.61 8.02
C LEU A 212 8.12 -16.24 8.39
N ARG A 213 9.14 -15.42 8.54
CA ARG A 213 10.48 -15.78 9.03
C ARG A 213 10.75 -15.19 10.41
N GLU A 214 9.70 -14.85 11.17
CA GLU A 214 9.78 -14.23 12.50
C GLU A 214 10.55 -12.89 12.52
N GLN A 215 10.68 -12.23 11.38
CA GLN A 215 11.31 -10.92 11.26
C GLN A 215 10.25 -9.83 11.34
N THR A 216 10.40 -8.93 12.31
CA THR A 216 9.48 -7.80 12.47
C THR A 216 9.67 -6.80 11.33
N PRO A 217 8.66 -6.57 10.45
CA PRO A 217 8.83 -5.66 9.32
C PRO A 217 8.88 -4.19 9.80
N PRO A 218 9.94 -3.43 9.48
CA PRO A 218 10.06 -2.03 9.93
C PRO A 218 8.88 -1.15 9.51
N LEU A 219 8.40 -1.31 8.26
CA LEU A 219 7.29 -0.53 7.73
C LEU A 219 5.97 -0.82 8.47
N VAL A 220 5.67 -2.10 8.76
CA VAL A 220 4.46 -2.45 9.51
C VAL A 220 4.54 -1.94 10.95
N THR A 221 5.73 -1.98 11.57
CA THR A 221 5.96 -1.40 12.91
C THR A 221 5.72 0.11 12.91
N ALA A 222 6.21 0.82 11.89
CA ALA A 222 5.98 2.26 11.76
C ALA A 222 4.50 2.59 11.51
N PHE A 223 3.80 1.76 10.73
CA PHE A 223 2.36 1.89 10.53
C PHE A 223 1.59 1.73 11.85
N VAL A 224 1.85 0.67 12.62
CA VAL A 224 1.21 0.47 13.94
C VAL A 224 1.53 1.62 14.89
N ARG A 225 2.74 2.17 14.87
CA ARG A 225 3.09 3.37 15.66
C ARG A 225 2.24 4.58 15.26
N ALA A 226 2.02 4.78 13.97
CA ALA A 226 1.14 5.85 13.48
C ALA A 226 -0.32 5.64 13.89
N VAL A 227 -0.80 4.38 13.90
CA VAL A 227 -2.14 4.03 14.40
C VAL A 227 -2.32 4.40 15.87
N VAL A 228 -1.30 4.12 16.70
CA VAL A 228 -1.35 4.47 18.13
C VAL A 228 -1.40 5.98 18.34
N ALA A 229 -0.72 6.75 17.51
CA ALA A 229 -0.64 8.21 17.59
C ALA A 229 -1.88 8.93 17.01
N ALA A 230 -2.68 8.29 16.16
CA ALA A 230 -3.89 8.84 15.55
C ALA A 230 -5.06 8.86 16.55
#